data_2d08024d5421c8ec7b0e3ac7825b758a
#
_entry.id   2d08024d5421c8ec7b0e3ac7825b758a
#
_cell.length_a   1.000
_cell.length_b   1.000
_cell.length_c   1.000
_cell.angle_alpha   90.00
_cell.angle_beta   90.00
_cell.angle_gamma   90.00
#
_symmetry.space_group_name_H-M   'P 1'
#
loop_
_entity.id
_entity.type
_entity.pdbx_description
1 polymer ?
#
loop_
_entity_poly.entity_id
_entity_poly.type
_entity_poly.pdbx_seq_one_letter_code
_entity_poly.pdbx_strand_id
1 'polypeptide(L)'
;FGALFASLRNKGQSIGEIIETSIGKRAKRLFLTFAYLTLILVVAAFASIVANTFKATYTADGAVDVAASSANASTAMISILFIVVAIAFGFFVYRKNVHIAIATVIGVAVIIACMAIGLNWHPLYLSGDTWMIIVGIYIAIASVTPVWILLQPRDYLSSFLLYGMMIVAVIGIFGAHPTIDIPAFTSFVDKGTVGSG
;
A
#
# COMPACT_ATOMS: atom_id res chain seq x y z
N PHE A 1 4.72 -4.59 -21.98
CA PHE A 1 4.65 -4.23 -23.41
C PHE A 1 4.15 -5.41 -24.26
N GLY A 2 4.78 -6.61 -24.13
CA GLY A 2 4.41 -7.80 -24.90
C GLY A 2 2.97 -8.27 -24.70
N ALA A 3 2.48 -8.26 -23.47
CA ALA A 3 1.10 -8.63 -23.15
C ALA A 3 0.07 -7.68 -23.80
N LEU A 4 0.32 -6.38 -23.74
CA LEU A 4 -0.53 -5.38 -24.38
C LEU A 4 -0.53 -5.51 -25.90
N PHE A 5 0.65 -5.70 -26.50
CA PHE A 5 0.78 -5.91 -27.94
C PHE A 5 0.07 -7.18 -28.41
N ALA A 6 0.22 -8.28 -27.67
CA ALA A 6 -0.46 -9.53 -27.97
C ALA A 6 -2.00 -9.37 -27.87
N SER A 7 -2.48 -8.68 -26.85
CA SER A 7 -3.92 -8.40 -26.69
C SER A 7 -4.47 -7.53 -27.83
N LEU A 8 -3.78 -6.45 -28.19
CA LEU A 8 -4.19 -5.58 -29.30
C LEU A 8 -4.25 -6.34 -30.64
N ARG A 9 -3.23 -7.19 -30.91
CA ARG A 9 -3.18 -8.01 -32.13
C ARG A 9 -4.32 -9.04 -32.17
N ASN A 10 -4.79 -9.50 -31.03
CA ASN A 10 -5.87 -10.47 -30.89
C ASN A 10 -7.20 -9.82 -30.47
N LYS A 11 -7.52 -8.63 -30.97
CA LYS A 11 -8.82 -7.93 -30.79
C LYS A 11 -9.19 -7.69 -29.31
N GLY A 12 -8.22 -7.42 -28.46
CA GLY A 12 -8.45 -7.14 -27.03
C GLY A 12 -8.69 -8.38 -26.16
N GLN A 13 -8.36 -9.58 -26.66
CA GLN A 13 -8.49 -10.81 -25.87
C GLN A 13 -7.53 -10.86 -24.70
N SER A 14 -7.95 -11.54 -23.62
CA SER A 14 -7.09 -11.82 -22.48
C SER A 14 -5.96 -12.79 -22.85
N ILE A 15 -4.84 -12.73 -22.14
CA ILE A 15 -3.71 -13.66 -22.40
C ILE A 15 -4.14 -15.12 -22.27
N GLY A 16 -5.06 -15.43 -21.33
CA GLY A 16 -5.61 -16.77 -21.18
C GLY A 16 -6.37 -17.26 -22.41
N GLU A 17 -7.09 -16.38 -23.10
CA GLU A 17 -7.82 -16.71 -24.35
C GLU A 17 -6.84 -16.88 -25.52
N ILE A 18 -5.82 -16.02 -25.58
CA ILE A 18 -4.76 -16.14 -26.60
C ILE A 18 -4.01 -17.47 -26.46
N ILE A 19 -3.74 -17.91 -25.23
CA ILE A 19 -3.14 -19.23 -24.96
C ILE A 19 -4.09 -20.36 -25.40
N GLU A 20 -5.38 -20.21 -25.15
CA GLU A 20 -6.35 -21.22 -25.59
C GLU A 20 -6.36 -21.40 -27.11
N THR A 21 -6.38 -20.29 -27.84
CA THR A 21 -6.40 -20.32 -29.32
C THR A 21 -5.08 -20.78 -29.93
N SER A 22 -3.95 -20.48 -29.28
CA SER A 22 -2.60 -20.80 -29.82
C SER A 22 -2.11 -22.19 -29.43
N ILE A 23 -2.38 -22.64 -28.19
CA ILE A 23 -1.79 -23.86 -27.61
C ILE A 23 -2.88 -24.86 -27.19
N GLY A 24 -4.08 -24.37 -26.83
CA GLY A 24 -5.23 -25.20 -26.50
C GLY A 24 -5.70 -25.09 -25.04
N LYS A 25 -6.87 -25.73 -24.75
CA LYS A 25 -7.59 -25.63 -23.48
C LYS A 25 -6.81 -26.13 -22.25
N ARG A 26 -5.89 -27.09 -22.42
CA ARG A 26 -5.07 -27.60 -21.30
C ARG A 26 -4.07 -26.54 -20.85
N ALA A 27 -3.42 -25.88 -21.81
CA ALA A 27 -2.47 -24.80 -21.53
C ALA A 27 -3.14 -23.59 -20.84
N LYS A 28 -4.35 -23.20 -21.28
CA LYS A 28 -5.16 -22.18 -20.61
C LYS A 28 -5.43 -22.52 -19.15
N ARG A 29 -5.85 -23.75 -18.86
CA ARG A 29 -6.14 -24.17 -17.47
C ARG A 29 -4.89 -24.12 -16.59
N LEU A 30 -3.78 -24.62 -17.09
CA LEU A 30 -2.51 -24.56 -16.35
C LEU A 30 -2.07 -23.12 -16.11
N PHE A 31 -2.16 -22.27 -17.10
CA PHE A 31 -1.83 -20.84 -16.96
C PHE A 31 -2.73 -20.13 -15.94
N LEU A 32 -4.03 -20.35 -16.01
CA LEU A 32 -4.98 -19.73 -15.06
C LEU A 32 -4.76 -20.23 -13.63
N THR A 33 -4.48 -21.52 -13.44
CA THR A 33 -4.16 -22.08 -12.12
C THR A 33 -2.88 -21.48 -11.57
N PHE A 34 -1.84 -21.40 -12.40
CA PHE A 34 -0.57 -20.76 -12.01
C PHE A 34 -0.76 -19.27 -11.67
N ALA A 35 -1.48 -18.52 -12.50
CA ALA A 35 -1.76 -17.12 -12.26
C ALA A 35 -2.56 -16.91 -10.97
N TYR A 36 -3.56 -17.75 -10.70
CA TYR A 36 -4.35 -17.71 -9.48
C TYR A 36 -3.51 -17.96 -8.23
N LEU A 37 -2.68 -19.00 -8.24
CA LEU A 37 -1.78 -19.30 -7.12
C LEU A 37 -0.76 -18.19 -6.89
N THR A 38 -0.22 -17.61 -7.95
CA THR A 38 0.70 -16.48 -7.88
C THR A 38 0.02 -15.25 -7.27
N LEU A 39 -1.21 -14.95 -7.67
CA LEU A 39 -1.97 -13.83 -7.09
C LEU A 39 -2.24 -14.03 -5.60
N ILE A 40 -2.61 -15.24 -5.17
CA ILE A 40 -2.79 -15.54 -3.74
C ILE A 40 -1.49 -15.32 -2.97
N LEU A 41 -0.36 -15.80 -3.50
CA LEU A 41 0.95 -15.63 -2.88
C LEU A 41 1.32 -14.15 -2.74
N VAL A 42 1.09 -13.36 -3.79
CA VAL A 42 1.34 -11.91 -3.78
C VAL A 42 0.46 -11.22 -2.73
N VAL A 43 -0.83 -11.53 -2.69
CA VAL A 43 -1.75 -10.95 -1.70
C VAL A 43 -1.33 -11.33 -0.28
N ALA A 44 -0.95 -12.58 -0.03
CA ALA A 44 -0.47 -13.04 1.27
C ALA A 44 0.83 -12.33 1.69
N ALA A 45 1.77 -12.14 0.77
CA ALA A 45 3.01 -11.41 1.02
C ALA A 45 2.73 -9.94 1.40
N PHE A 46 1.88 -9.24 0.65
CA PHE A 46 1.50 -7.86 0.98
C PHE A 46 0.74 -7.76 2.29
N ALA A 47 -0.17 -8.69 2.59
CA ALA A 47 -0.87 -8.74 3.87
C ALA A 47 0.11 -8.89 5.04
N SER A 48 1.11 -9.75 4.89
CA SER A 48 2.17 -9.92 5.89
C SER A 48 3.01 -8.65 6.09
N ILE A 49 3.39 -7.97 5.02
CA ILE A 49 4.13 -6.71 5.08
C ILE A 49 3.31 -5.65 5.84
N VAL A 50 2.04 -5.49 5.51
CA VAL A 50 1.14 -4.52 6.16
C VAL A 50 0.96 -4.86 7.64
N ALA A 51 0.69 -6.12 7.98
CA ALA A 51 0.56 -6.54 9.38
C ALA A 51 1.84 -6.29 10.18
N ASN A 52 3.02 -6.52 9.59
CA ASN A 52 4.31 -6.23 10.22
C ASN A 52 4.57 -4.72 10.41
N THR A 53 4.05 -3.88 9.52
CA THR A 53 4.16 -2.42 9.65
C THR A 53 3.31 -1.87 10.79
N PHE A 54 2.20 -2.55 11.13
CA PHE A 54 1.25 -2.09 12.15
C PHE A 54 1.45 -2.75 13.51
N LYS A 55 2.18 -3.85 13.59
CA LYS A 55 2.33 -4.64 14.83
C LYS A 55 2.97 -3.83 15.96
N ALA A 56 2.48 -4.03 17.18
CA ALA A 56 3.12 -3.59 18.38
C ALA A 56 4.33 -4.46 18.74
N THR A 57 5.35 -3.85 19.34
CA THR A 57 6.51 -4.53 19.94
C THR A 57 6.20 -4.81 21.40
N TYR A 58 6.57 -5.99 21.88
CA TYR A 58 6.36 -6.40 23.27
C TYR A 58 7.71 -6.52 23.98
N THR A 59 7.75 -6.11 25.24
CA THR A 59 8.88 -6.34 26.13
C THR A 59 8.97 -7.80 26.56
N ALA A 60 10.09 -8.21 27.14
CA ALA A 60 10.28 -9.59 27.64
C ALA A 60 9.22 -10.02 28.68
N ASP A 61 8.63 -9.07 29.38
CA ASP A 61 7.57 -9.30 30.38
C ASP A 61 6.16 -9.36 29.76
N GLY A 62 6.04 -9.32 28.43
CA GLY A 62 4.77 -9.38 27.72
C GLY A 62 3.96 -8.07 27.69
N ALA A 63 4.50 -7.00 28.24
CA ALA A 63 3.89 -5.68 28.17
C ALA A 63 4.19 -5.01 26.81
N VAL A 64 3.30 -4.12 26.36
CA VAL A 64 3.53 -3.35 25.12
C VAL A 64 4.62 -2.31 25.35
N ASP A 65 5.65 -2.36 24.53
CA ASP A 65 6.64 -1.28 24.46
C ASP A 65 6.04 -0.10 23.68
N VAL A 66 5.47 0.85 24.42
CA VAL A 66 4.80 2.01 23.85
C VAL A 66 5.76 2.88 23.03
N ALA A 67 6.98 3.04 23.48
CA ALA A 67 7.97 3.87 22.79
C ALA A 67 8.37 3.29 21.43
N ALA A 68 8.67 1.99 21.39
CA ALA A 68 9.02 1.30 20.14
C ALA A 68 7.81 1.09 19.21
N SER A 69 6.58 1.02 19.77
CA SER A 69 5.36 0.75 19.00
C SER A 69 4.63 2.01 18.53
N SER A 70 4.97 3.19 19.04
CA SER A 70 4.24 4.44 18.76
C SER A 70 4.15 4.78 17.29
N ALA A 71 5.24 4.62 16.54
CA ALA A 71 5.28 4.88 15.11
C ALA A 71 4.38 3.92 14.32
N ASN A 72 4.39 2.63 14.68
CA ASN A 72 3.56 1.61 14.05
C ASN A 72 2.07 1.81 14.36
N ALA A 73 1.73 2.12 15.62
CA ALA A 73 0.37 2.42 16.03
C ALA A 73 -0.17 3.69 15.37
N SER A 74 0.66 4.74 15.23
CA SER A 74 0.30 5.96 14.49
C SER A 74 0.01 5.65 13.03
N THR A 75 0.86 4.86 12.38
CA THR A 75 0.69 4.46 10.97
C THR A 75 -0.60 3.66 10.78
N ALA A 76 -0.89 2.73 11.69
CA ALA A 76 -2.13 1.96 11.67
C ALA A 76 -3.37 2.87 11.83
N MET A 77 -3.35 3.79 12.79
CA MET A 77 -4.44 4.73 13.04
C MET A 77 -4.69 5.65 11.84
N ILE A 78 -3.63 6.24 11.29
CA ILE A 78 -3.71 7.08 10.08
C ILE A 78 -4.30 6.29 8.92
N SER A 79 -3.87 5.04 8.71
CA SER A 79 -4.36 4.19 7.62
C SER A 79 -5.85 3.88 7.74
N ILE A 80 -6.34 3.57 8.95
CA ILE A 80 -7.77 3.33 9.20
C ILE A 80 -8.58 4.59 8.96
N LEU A 81 -8.16 5.72 9.53
CA LEU A 81 -8.82 7.01 9.31
C LEU A 81 -8.87 7.37 7.83
N PHE A 82 -7.77 7.13 7.11
CA PHE A 82 -7.68 7.39 5.68
C PHE A 82 -8.68 6.56 4.87
N ILE A 83 -8.89 5.28 5.21
CA ILE A 83 -9.89 4.43 4.55
C ILE A 83 -11.30 5.02 4.75
N VAL A 84 -11.65 5.40 5.98
CA VAL A 84 -12.95 5.98 6.29
C VAL A 84 -13.17 7.29 5.52
N VAL A 85 -12.16 8.16 5.51
CA VAL A 85 -12.21 9.43 4.77
C VAL A 85 -12.32 9.21 3.27
N ALA A 86 -11.59 8.24 2.71
CA ALA A 86 -11.65 7.92 1.28
C ALA A 86 -13.04 7.44 0.86
N ILE A 87 -13.68 6.60 1.67
CA ILE A 87 -15.06 6.14 1.43
C ILE A 87 -16.05 7.32 1.50
N ALA A 88 -15.93 8.15 2.55
CA ALA A 88 -16.78 9.33 2.71
C ALA A 88 -16.59 10.31 1.53
N PHE A 89 -15.35 10.59 1.16
CA PHE A 89 -15.01 11.45 0.04
C PHE A 89 -15.59 10.93 -1.28
N GLY A 90 -15.44 9.62 -1.55
CA GLY A 90 -16.02 8.98 -2.73
C GLY A 90 -17.54 9.14 -2.78
N PHE A 91 -18.20 8.88 -1.66
CA PHE A 91 -19.66 9.05 -1.57
C PHE A 91 -20.11 10.50 -1.82
N PHE A 92 -19.42 11.48 -1.23
CA PHE A 92 -19.76 12.91 -1.40
C PHE A 92 -19.51 13.38 -2.84
N VAL A 93 -18.39 13.04 -3.43
CA VAL A 93 -18.02 13.47 -4.80
C VAL A 93 -18.97 12.87 -5.83
N TYR A 94 -19.22 11.55 -5.75
CA TYR A 94 -20.08 10.88 -6.76
C TYR A 94 -21.56 11.17 -6.60
N ARG A 95 -22.05 11.43 -5.37
CA ARG A 95 -23.49 11.62 -5.13
C ARG A 95 -23.95 13.07 -5.18
N LYS A 96 -23.10 14.04 -4.85
CA LYS A 96 -23.49 15.46 -4.77
C LYS A 96 -22.99 16.33 -5.91
N ASN A 97 -22.35 15.76 -6.95
CA ASN A 97 -21.79 16.52 -8.07
C ASN A 97 -20.98 17.79 -7.63
N VAL A 98 -20.25 17.66 -6.53
CA VAL A 98 -19.44 18.77 -6.02
C VAL A 98 -18.31 19.06 -7.01
N HIS A 99 -18.00 20.32 -7.21
CA HIS A 99 -16.87 20.73 -8.05
C HIS A 99 -15.59 20.04 -7.57
N ILE A 100 -14.93 19.31 -8.45
CA ILE A 100 -13.75 18.48 -8.11
C ILE A 100 -12.66 19.30 -7.40
N ALA A 101 -12.44 20.56 -7.81
CA ALA A 101 -11.45 21.41 -7.18
C ALA A 101 -11.74 21.69 -5.70
N ILE A 102 -12.99 21.99 -5.35
CA ILE A 102 -13.40 22.24 -3.95
C ILE A 102 -13.31 20.94 -3.14
N ALA A 103 -13.79 19.84 -3.72
CA ALA A 103 -13.70 18.52 -3.08
C ALA A 103 -12.25 18.13 -2.79
N THR A 104 -11.31 18.41 -3.72
CA THR A 104 -9.89 18.13 -3.55
C THR A 104 -9.28 18.93 -2.39
N VAL A 105 -9.54 20.23 -2.33
CA VAL A 105 -9.02 21.08 -1.24
C VAL A 105 -9.53 20.59 0.12
N ILE A 106 -10.81 20.27 0.22
CA ILE A 106 -11.41 19.72 1.45
C ILE A 106 -10.80 18.34 1.75
N GLY A 107 -10.65 17.46 0.75
CA GLY A 107 -10.06 16.14 0.91
C GLY A 107 -8.64 16.20 1.44
N VAL A 108 -7.79 17.06 0.88
CA VAL A 108 -6.40 17.26 1.34
C VAL A 108 -6.37 17.82 2.76
N ALA A 109 -7.22 18.81 3.08
CA ALA A 109 -7.30 19.35 4.43
C ALA A 109 -7.71 18.28 5.46
N VAL A 110 -8.68 17.43 5.12
CA VAL A 110 -9.11 16.31 5.99
C VAL A 110 -8.01 15.28 6.16
N ILE A 111 -7.23 14.97 5.13
CA ILE A 111 -6.08 14.05 5.24
C ILE A 111 -5.04 14.62 6.21
N ILE A 112 -4.70 15.89 6.10
CA ILE A 112 -3.75 16.54 7.01
C ILE A 112 -4.27 16.48 8.45
N ALA A 113 -5.57 16.72 8.66
CA ALA A 113 -6.20 16.56 9.97
C ALA A 113 -6.13 15.11 10.49
N CYS A 114 -6.38 14.12 9.64
CA CYS A 114 -6.24 12.70 10.01
C CYS A 114 -4.80 12.33 10.39
N MET A 115 -3.81 12.88 9.68
CA MET A 115 -2.40 12.70 10.04
C MET A 115 -2.10 13.30 11.41
N ALA A 116 -2.56 14.54 11.67
CA ALA A 116 -2.38 15.19 12.97
C ALA A 116 -3.06 14.39 14.11
N ILE A 117 -4.27 13.89 13.89
CA ILE A 117 -4.99 13.04 14.86
C ILE A 117 -4.22 11.73 15.10
N GLY A 118 -3.82 11.02 14.07
CA GLY A 118 -3.13 9.74 14.20
C GLY A 118 -1.75 9.84 14.84
N LEU A 119 -1.05 10.96 14.67
CA LEU A 119 0.22 11.22 15.35
C LEU A 119 0.05 11.50 16.85
N ASN A 120 -1.02 12.19 17.24
CA ASN A 120 -1.26 12.56 18.63
C ASN A 120 -2.08 11.52 19.43
N TRP A 121 -2.93 10.75 18.74
CA TRP A 121 -3.83 9.78 19.34
C TRP A 121 -3.80 8.46 18.57
N HIS A 122 -3.11 7.46 19.11
CA HIS A 122 -2.90 6.16 18.49
C HIS A 122 -3.02 5.02 19.50
N PRO A 123 -4.22 4.71 19.99
CA PRO A 123 -4.44 3.71 21.03
C PRO A 123 -4.33 2.25 20.51
N LEU A 124 -4.05 2.03 19.23
CA LEU A 124 -4.11 0.71 18.59
C LEU A 124 -2.79 -0.04 18.70
N TYR A 125 -2.54 -0.65 19.84
CA TYR A 125 -1.38 -1.53 20.06
C TYR A 125 -1.82 -3.00 19.97
N LEU A 126 -1.81 -3.57 18.77
CA LEU A 126 -2.25 -4.95 18.52
C LEU A 126 -1.07 -5.82 18.09
N SER A 127 -1.19 -7.13 18.36
CA SER A 127 -0.21 -8.12 17.92
C SER A 127 -0.22 -8.30 16.40
N GLY A 128 0.88 -8.81 15.83
CA GLY A 128 0.98 -9.10 14.41
C GLY A 128 -0.09 -10.05 13.89
N ASP A 129 -0.43 -11.08 14.69
CA ASP A 129 -1.45 -12.06 14.33
C ASP A 129 -2.86 -11.43 14.27
N THR A 130 -3.17 -10.55 15.22
CA THR A 130 -4.44 -9.79 15.20
C THR A 130 -4.53 -8.89 13.98
N TRP A 131 -3.44 -8.20 13.63
CA TRP A 131 -3.39 -7.40 12.41
C TRP A 131 -3.54 -8.23 11.15
N MET A 132 -2.94 -9.43 11.10
CA MET A 132 -3.09 -10.34 9.96
C MET A 132 -4.56 -10.72 9.73
N ILE A 133 -5.30 -11.01 10.81
CA ILE A 133 -6.73 -11.30 10.73
C ILE A 133 -7.53 -10.08 10.25
N ILE A 134 -7.26 -8.90 10.81
CA ILE A 134 -7.95 -7.66 10.42
C ILE A 134 -7.71 -7.34 8.95
N VAL A 135 -6.46 -7.43 8.49
CA VAL A 135 -6.09 -7.21 7.08
C VAL A 135 -6.74 -8.26 6.18
N GLY A 136 -6.79 -9.52 6.62
CA GLY A 136 -7.47 -10.60 5.88
C GLY A 136 -8.97 -10.33 5.69
N ILE A 137 -9.66 -9.90 6.76
CA ILE A 137 -11.07 -9.51 6.69
C ILE A 137 -11.26 -8.30 5.75
N TYR A 138 -10.39 -7.30 5.87
CA TYR A 138 -10.42 -6.13 4.98
C TYR A 138 -10.25 -6.53 3.51
N ILE A 139 -9.30 -7.42 3.18
CA ILE A 139 -9.08 -7.91 1.82
C ILE A 139 -10.33 -8.65 1.31
N ALA A 140 -10.96 -9.48 2.14
CA ALA A 140 -12.19 -10.19 1.77
C ALA A 140 -13.33 -9.22 1.45
N ILE A 141 -13.54 -8.19 2.28
CA ILE A 141 -14.56 -7.15 2.04
C ILE A 141 -14.22 -6.35 0.79
N ALA A 142 -12.96 -5.94 0.62
CA ALA A 142 -12.51 -5.17 -0.54
C ALA A 142 -12.65 -5.95 -1.85
N SER A 143 -12.50 -7.27 -1.81
CA SER A 143 -12.67 -8.16 -2.97
C SER A 143 -14.09 -8.18 -3.52
N VAL A 144 -15.10 -7.98 -2.67
CA VAL A 144 -16.52 -7.97 -3.06
C VAL A 144 -17.00 -6.56 -3.41
N THR A 145 -16.31 -5.54 -2.89
CA THR A 145 -16.69 -4.14 -3.08
C THR A 145 -16.29 -3.64 -4.47
N PRO A 146 -17.16 -2.91 -5.18
CA PRO A 146 -16.81 -2.32 -6.48
C PRO A 146 -15.62 -1.36 -6.37
N VAL A 147 -14.69 -1.44 -7.31
CA VAL A 147 -13.44 -0.67 -7.37
C VAL A 147 -13.66 0.85 -7.24
N TRP A 148 -14.72 1.37 -7.86
CA TRP A 148 -15.03 2.80 -7.86
C TRP A 148 -15.45 3.37 -6.50
N ILE A 149 -15.90 2.52 -5.58
CA ILE A 149 -16.30 2.95 -4.22
C ILE A 149 -15.09 3.03 -3.29
N LEU A 150 -14.21 2.04 -3.33
CA LEU A 150 -13.14 1.88 -2.35
C LEU A 150 -11.76 2.34 -2.88
N LEU A 151 -11.36 1.88 -4.07
CA LEU A 151 -10.03 2.13 -4.60
C LEU A 151 -9.89 3.50 -5.23
N GLN A 152 -10.81 3.90 -6.08
CA GLN A 152 -10.68 5.11 -6.88
C GLN A 152 -10.55 6.39 -6.02
N PRO A 153 -11.39 6.63 -4.99
CA PRO A 153 -11.22 7.81 -4.13
C PRO A 153 -9.95 7.74 -3.28
N ARG A 154 -9.60 6.54 -2.81
CA ARG A 154 -8.38 6.32 -2.02
C ARG A 154 -7.13 6.63 -2.83
N ASP A 155 -7.02 6.10 -4.04
CA ASP A 155 -5.84 6.30 -4.88
C ASP A 155 -5.70 7.76 -5.32
N TYR A 156 -6.82 8.43 -5.59
CA TYR A 156 -6.85 9.86 -5.87
C TYR A 156 -6.28 10.68 -4.71
N LEU A 157 -6.75 10.44 -3.49
CA LEU A 157 -6.26 11.14 -2.31
C LEU A 157 -4.80 10.77 -1.97
N SER A 158 -4.40 9.51 -2.16
CA SER A 158 -3.03 9.06 -1.93
C SER A 158 -2.03 9.74 -2.85
N SER A 159 -2.43 10.10 -4.07
CA SER A 159 -1.54 10.78 -5.00
C SER A 159 -1.09 12.15 -4.47
N PHE A 160 -1.95 12.88 -3.77
CA PHE A 160 -1.58 14.17 -3.16
C PHE A 160 -0.58 13.99 -2.02
N LEU A 161 -0.73 12.92 -1.21
CA LEU A 161 0.27 12.58 -0.18
C LEU A 161 1.62 12.26 -0.80
N LEU A 162 1.63 11.50 -1.90
CA LEU A 162 2.86 11.17 -2.63
C LEU A 162 3.55 12.42 -3.17
N TYR A 163 2.82 13.30 -3.83
CA TYR A 163 3.37 14.57 -4.33
C TYR A 163 3.85 15.47 -3.18
N GLY A 164 3.08 15.56 -2.11
CA GLY A 164 3.48 16.29 -0.90
C GLY A 164 4.78 15.77 -0.31
N MET A 165 4.92 14.46 -0.17
CA MET A 165 6.14 13.81 0.30
C MET A 165 7.34 14.08 -0.62
N MET A 166 7.14 14.01 -1.94
CA MET A 166 8.19 14.32 -2.91
C MET A 166 8.67 15.77 -2.79
N ILE A 167 7.74 16.73 -2.70
CA ILE A 167 8.06 18.15 -2.57
C ILE A 167 8.85 18.39 -1.27
N VAL A 168 8.37 17.84 -0.15
CA VAL A 168 9.05 17.98 1.15
C VAL A 168 10.44 17.34 1.12
N ALA A 169 10.59 16.19 0.48
CA ALA A 169 11.89 15.53 0.32
C ALA A 169 12.86 16.38 -0.51
N VAL A 170 12.40 16.94 -1.63
CA VAL A 170 13.22 17.82 -2.46
C VAL A 170 13.64 19.07 -1.68
N ILE A 171 12.71 19.75 -1.00
CA ILE A 171 13.01 20.93 -0.17
C ILE A 171 13.98 20.55 0.97
N GLY A 172 13.78 19.40 1.60
CA GLY A 172 14.65 18.90 2.67
C GLY A 172 16.08 18.65 2.20
N ILE A 173 16.24 18.02 1.03
CA ILE A 173 17.57 17.75 0.45
C ILE A 173 18.29 19.07 0.09
N PHE A 174 17.60 19.99 -0.56
CA PHE A 174 18.19 21.28 -0.92
C PHE A 174 18.40 22.21 0.28
N GLY A 175 17.56 22.15 1.30
CA GLY A 175 17.65 22.99 2.49
C GLY A 175 18.66 22.49 3.52
N ALA A 176 18.73 21.17 3.73
CA ALA A 176 19.63 20.59 4.74
C ALA A 176 21.03 20.28 4.23
N HIS A 177 21.26 20.29 2.91
CA HIS A 177 22.54 19.96 2.27
C HIS A 177 23.24 18.73 2.92
N PRO A 178 22.55 17.57 3.03
CA PRO A 178 23.14 16.41 3.67
C PRO A 178 24.37 15.94 2.90
N THR A 179 25.47 15.70 3.62
CA THR A 179 26.67 15.09 3.05
C THR A 179 26.40 13.63 2.73
N ILE A 180 26.77 13.20 1.54
CA ILE A 180 26.63 11.81 1.11
C ILE A 180 27.90 11.07 1.51
N ASP A 181 27.85 10.31 2.60
CA ASP A 181 28.97 9.48 3.10
C ASP A 181 29.01 8.07 2.47
N ILE A 182 28.22 7.85 1.43
CA ILE A 182 28.19 6.56 0.72
C ILE A 182 29.19 6.64 -0.45
N PRO A 183 30.10 5.64 -0.60
CA PRO A 183 31.00 5.60 -1.74
C PRO A 183 30.23 5.50 -3.05
N ALA A 184 30.66 6.24 -4.07
CA ALA A 184 30.00 6.31 -5.40
C ALA A 184 29.90 4.94 -6.09
N PHE A 185 30.81 4.02 -5.75
CA PHE A 185 30.80 2.64 -6.23
C PHE A 185 30.89 1.68 -5.04
N THR A 186 29.87 0.89 -4.85
CA THR A 186 29.89 -0.26 -3.93
C THR A 186 30.39 -1.47 -4.70
N SER A 187 31.35 -2.23 -4.13
CA SER A 187 31.81 -3.48 -4.73
C SER A 187 30.64 -4.47 -4.80
N PHE A 188 30.48 -5.14 -5.94
CA PHE A 188 29.46 -6.19 -6.13
C PHE A 188 29.69 -7.46 -5.27
N VAL A 189 30.81 -7.51 -4.58
CA VAL A 189 31.14 -8.61 -3.67
C VAL A 189 30.98 -8.09 -2.25
N ASP A 190 29.99 -8.61 -1.58
CA ASP A 190 29.84 -8.45 -0.12
C ASP A 190 31.06 -9.09 0.53
N LYS A 191 32.07 -8.31 0.83
CA LYS A 191 33.14 -8.73 1.74
C LYS A 191 32.48 -8.75 3.10
N GLY A 192 31.87 -9.90 3.43
CA GLY A 192 31.37 -10.16 4.76
C GLY A 192 32.40 -9.62 5.75
N THR A 193 31.98 -8.73 6.63
CA THR A 193 32.76 -8.26 7.75
C THR A 193 33.15 -9.49 8.57
N VAL A 194 34.33 -10.03 8.26
CA VAL A 194 35.01 -10.96 9.13
C VAL A 194 35.33 -10.11 10.37
N GLY A 195 34.57 -10.36 11.45
CA GLY A 195 34.77 -9.69 12.70
C GLY A 195 36.21 -9.84 13.09
N SER A 196 36.90 -8.72 13.16
CA SER A 196 38.14 -8.61 13.96
C SER A 196 37.69 -8.65 15.40
N GLY A 197 38.05 -9.74 16.08
CA GLY A 197 37.95 -9.89 17.53
C GLY A 197 38.75 -8.90 18.31
#